data_ff5780b08b5d1a987595b294c0747d89
#
_entry.id   ff5780b08b5d1a987595b294c0747d89
#
_cell.length_a   1.000
_cell.length_b   1.000
_cell.length_c   1.000
_cell.angle_alpha   90.00
_cell.angle_beta   90.00
_cell.angle_gamma   90.00
#
_symmetry.space_group_name_H-M   'P 1'
#
loop_
_entity.id
_entity.type
_entity.pdbx_description
1 polymer ?
#
loop_
_entity_poly.entity_id
_entity_poly.type
_entity_poly.pdbx_seq_one_letter_code
_entity_poly.pdbx_strand_id
1 'polypeptide(L)'
;MAAELGVPVQFRIKHTRHAYLIGNILDLGPLGIEIPIVEEEATVDEALEAFYYPQVGRRSWGGAARYGIEGRDDRLAYADWWNRTGILCLQMESVRAVTTVHKLAKPGVDCLTWGPNDLLYDLEAHPEHPFKTVDDCVRYALKQLEGADAKISFRNYSPDQRNKYIDMGVTVLMESPRP
;
A
#
# COMPACT_ATOMS: atom_id res chain seq x y z
N MET A 1 -0.39 2.82 23.17
CA MET A 1 -0.70 1.38 23.03
C MET A 1 0.17 0.70 21.99
N ALA A 2 0.11 1.00 20.67
CA ALA A 2 1.00 0.34 19.70
C ALA A 2 2.49 0.63 19.97
N ALA A 3 2.84 1.87 20.25
CA ALA A 3 4.21 2.25 20.64
C ALA A 3 4.69 1.56 21.93
N GLU A 4 3.84 1.43 22.94
CA GLU A 4 4.12 0.72 24.20
C GLU A 4 4.36 -0.77 23.99
N LEU A 5 3.72 -1.35 22.97
CA LEU A 5 3.88 -2.75 22.61
C LEU A 5 5.03 -2.99 21.62
N GLY A 6 5.68 -1.93 21.14
CA GLY A 6 6.73 -2.02 20.12
C GLY A 6 6.23 -2.56 18.75
N VAL A 7 4.91 -2.49 18.51
CA VAL A 7 4.31 -3.03 17.28
C VAL A 7 4.13 -1.89 16.27
N PRO A 8 4.76 -1.97 15.09
CA PRO A 8 4.51 -1.00 14.02
C PRO A 8 3.06 -1.08 13.54
N VAL A 9 2.46 0.06 13.24
CA VAL A 9 1.09 0.13 12.71
C VAL A 9 1.06 0.74 11.33
N GLN A 10 0.12 0.28 10.52
CA GLN A 10 -0.22 0.86 9.22
C GLN A 10 -1.63 1.40 9.28
N PHE A 11 -1.86 2.61 8.76
CA PHE A 11 -3.19 3.22 8.68
C PHE A 11 -3.68 3.22 7.23
N ARG A 12 -4.94 2.83 7.04
CA ARG A 12 -5.64 3.07 5.79
C ARG A 12 -6.33 4.43 5.85
N ILE A 13 -6.01 5.33 4.95
CA ILE A 13 -6.74 6.61 4.82
C ILE A 13 -8.17 6.34 4.29
N LYS A 14 -9.09 7.26 4.54
CA LYS A 14 -10.51 7.03 4.21
C LYS A 14 -10.81 7.14 2.71
N HIS A 15 -10.06 7.94 1.99
CA HIS A 15 -10.33 8.23 0.58
C HIS A 15 -9.05 8.71 -0.12
N THR A 16 -8.92 8.48 -1.42
CA THR A 16 -7.81 8.96 -2.27
C THR A 16 -7.60 10.46 -2.17
N ARG A 17 -8.67 11.25 -2.03
CA ARG A 17 -8.59 12.70 -1.85
C ARG A 17 -7.88 13.14 -0.56
N HIS A 18 -7.55 12.22 0.34
CA HIS A 18 -6.75 12.50 1.53
C HIS A 18 -5.26 12.21 1.32
N ALA A 19 -4.82 11.91 0.11
CA ALA A 19 -3.42 11.60 -0.18
C ALA A 19 -2.49 12.74 0.27
N TYR A 20 -2.86 13.98 0.04
CA TYR A 20 -2.09 15.16 0.49
C TYR A 20 -1.93 15.26 2.03
N LEU A 21 -2.78 14.59 2.82
CA LEU A 21 -2.69 14.57 4.29
C LEU A 21 -1.80 13.45 4.83
N ILE A 22 -1.23 12.61 3.98
CA ILE A 22 -0.43 11.45 4.40
C ILE A 22 0.68 11.86 5.37
N GLY A 23 1.42 12.93 5.08
CA GLY A 23 2.47 13.43 5.96
C GLY A 23 1.96 13.76 7.37
N ASN A 24 0.80 14.41 7.47
CA ASN A 24 0.17 14.74 8.75
C ASN A 24 -0.28 13.49 9.53
N ILE A 25 -0.77 12.48 8.82
CA ILE A 25 -1.18 11.20 9.43
C ILE A 25 0.06 10.45 9.94
N LEU A 26 1.13 10.45 9.17
CA LEU A 26 2.41 9.84 9.56
C LEU A 26 3.05 10.52 10.78
N ASP A 27 2.74 11.79 11.03
CA ASP A 27 3.19 12.51 12.23
C ASP A 27 2.51 12.03 13.53
N LEU A 28 1.46 11.19 13.41
CA LEU A 28 0.80 10.51 14.52
C LEU A 28 1.45 9.17 14.91
N GLY A 29 2.48 8.73 14.19
CA GLY A 29 3.30 7.58 14.55
C GLY A 29 3.11 6.27 13.78
N PRO A 30 2.28 6.17 12.73
CA PRO A 30 2.26 4.94 11.95
C PRO A 30 3.55 4.80 11.13
N LEU A 31 3.95 3.55 10.88
CA LEU A 31 5.06 3.21 9.99
C LEU A 31 4.64 3.22 8.53
N GLY A 32 3.37 2.94 8.25
CA GLY A 32 2.89 2.81 6.89
C GLY A 32 1.51 3.40 6.66
N ILE A 33 1.24 3.67 5.39
CA ILE A 33 -0.07 4.14 4.90
C ILE A 33 -0.57 3.22 3.81
N GLU A 34 -1.87 2.98 3.82
CA GLU A 34 -2.60 2.34 2.73
C GLU A 34 -3.63 3.31 2.16
N ILE A 35 -3.68 3.42 0.84
CA ILE A 35 -4.61 4.28 0.12
C ILE A 35 -5.66 3.41 -0.56
N PRO A 36 -6.97 3.60 -0.27
CA PRO A 36 -8.03 2.83 -0.91
C PRO A 36 -8.30 3.28 -2.35
N ILE A 37 -8.87 2.43 -3.16
CA ILE A 37 -9.47 2.72 -4.48
C ILE A 37 -8.54 3.56 -5.37
N VAL A 38 -7.29 3.14 -5.51
CA VAL A 38 -6.32 3.85 -6.35
C VAL A 38 -6.47 3.41 -7.79
N GLU A 39 -6.83 4.33 -8.67
CA GLU A 39 -7.06 4.09 -10.10
C GLU A 39 -6.26 5.04 -10.99
N GLU A 40 -5.75 6.13 -10.44
CA GLU A 40 -5.11 7.22 -11.18
C GLU A 40 -3.65 7.40 -10.77
N GLU A 41 -2.78 7.56 -11.76
CA GLU A 41 -1.36 7.85 -11.54
C GLU A 41 -1.14 9.13 -10.72
N ALA A 42 -1.98 10.17 -10.94
CA ALA A 42 -1.89 11.43 -10.21
C ALA A 42 -2.09 11.23 -8.69
N THR A 43 -2.96 10.28 -8.28
CA THR A 43 -3.14 9.94 -6.86
C THR A 43 -1.87 9.31 -6.28
N VAL A 44 -1.18 8.47 -7.07
CA VAL A 44 0.07 7.86 -6.66
C VAL A 44 1.16 8.91 -6.52
N ASP A 45 1.26 9.85 -7.47
CA ASP A 45 2.24 10.94 -7.42
C ASP A 45 2.04 11.82 -6.18
N GLU A 46 0.81 12.23 -5.90
CA GLU A 46 0.48 13.00 -4.71
C GLU A 46 0.82 12.25 -3.42
N ALA A 47 0.54 10.95 -3.40
CA ALA A 47 0.88 10.09 -2.26
C ALA A 47 2.39 10.00 -2.04
N LEU A 48 3.17 9.77 -3.09
CA LEU A 48 4.63 9.72 -3.02
C LEU A 48 5.21 11.04 -2.52
N GLU A 49 4.72 12.18 -3.03
CA GLU A 49 5.14 13.51 -2.57
C GLU A 49 4.83 13.74 -1.10
N ALA A 50 3.65 13.31 -0.62
CA ALA A 50 3.23 13.49 0.76
C ALA A 50 3.85 12.49 1.75
N PHE A 51 4.29 11.32 1.26
CA PHE A 51 4.84 10.24 2.08
C PHE A 51 6.33 10.41 2.35
N TYR A 52 7.12 10.74 1.32
CA TYR A 52 8.58 10.82 1.37
C TYR A 52 9.07 12.24 1.68
N TYR A 53 10.18 12.33 2.43
CA TYR A 53 10.85 13.60 2.69
C TYR A 53 11.57 14.17 1.45
N PRO A 54 11.99 15.45 1.48
CA PRO A 54 12.47 16.18 0.29
C PRO A 54 13.62 15.58 -0.50
N GLN A 55 14.32 14.56 -0.01
CA GLN A 55 15.28 13.81 -0.82
C GLN A 55 14.59 13.01 -1.95
N VAL A 56 13.29 12.66 -1.76
CA VAL A 56 12.48 11.85 -2.67
C VAL A 56 11.14 12.53 -2.95
N GLY A 57 10.46 13.04 -1.93
CA GLY A 57 9.14 13.67 -2.00
C GLY A 57 9.13 15.10 -1.47
N ARG A 58 8.01 15.48 -0.83
CA ARG A 58 7.79 16.84 -0.28
C ARG A 58 7.20 16.84 1.13
N ARG A 59 7.25 15.70 1.84
CA ARG A 59 6.72 15.63 3.20
C ARG A 59 7.32 16.71 4.08
N SER A 60 6.46 17.46 4.77
CA SER A 60 6.87 18.47 5.75
C SER A 60 7.51 17.82 6.98
N TRP A 61 8.45 18.54 7.61
CA TRP A 61 9.00 18.15 8.90
C TRP A 61 7.94 18.33 9.99
N GLY A 62 7.37 17.24 10.47
CA GLY A 62 6.20 17.23 11.34
C GLY A 62 6.50 17.00 12.82
N GLY A 63 5.47 16.53 13.55
CA GLY A 63 5.43 16.41 15.00
C GLY A 63 6.38 15.38 15.62
N ALA A 64 6.44 15.39 16.98
CA ALA A 64 7.35 14.56 17.77
C ALA A 64 6.91 13.08 17.90
N ALA A 65 5.67 12.75 17.49
CA ALA A 65 5.14 11.38 17.59
C ALA A 65 5.47 10.48 16.40
N ARG A 66 6.30 10.96 15.46
CA ARG A 66 6.69 10.19 14.27
C ARG A 66 7.34 8.87 14.63
N TYR A 67 7.02 7.82 13.89
CA TYR A 67 7.63 6.51 14.11
C TYR A 67 9.15 6.58 14.01
N GLY A 68 9.82 6.01 15.00
CA GLY A 68 11.27 5.89 15.03
C GLY A 68 12.05 7.21 15.16
N ILE A 69 11.41 8.31 15.61
CA ILE A 69 12.08 9.60 15.81
C ILE A 69 13.02 9.59 17.02
N GLU A 70 12.72 8.75 18.02
CA GLU A 70 13.52 8.64 19.23
C GLU A 70 14.97 8.24 18.93
N GLY A 71 15.92 9.00 19.44
CA GLY A 71 17.35 8.79 19.21
C GLY A 71 17.84 9.18 17.81
N ARG A 72 17.04 9.92 17.03
CA ARG A 72 17.39 10.43 15.69
C ARG A 72 17.23 11.94 15.64
N ASP A 73 18.19 12.67 16.20
CA ASP A 73 18.12 14.13 16.32
C ASP A 73 18.45 14.86 15.00
N ASP A 74 19.26 14.24 14.14
CA ASP A 74 19.58 14.80 12.83
C ASP A 74 18.44 14.59 11.85
N ARG A 75 17.91 15.70 11.30
CA ARG A 75 16.77 15.72 10.40
C ARG A 75 17.05 15.01 9.08
N LEU A 76 18.23 15.18 8.52
CA LEU A 76 18.58 14.56 7.24
C LEU A 76 18.82 13.07 7.41
N ALA A 77 19.45 12.65 8.50
CA ALA A 77 19.62 11.23 8.82
C ALA A 77 18.27 10.54 9.09
N TYR A 78 17.33 11.21 9.80
CA TYR A 78 15.99 10.68 9.98
C TYR A 78 15.25 10.58 8.65
N ALA A 79 15.30 11.61 7.80
CA ALA A 79 14.61 11.62 6.51
C ALA A 79 15.14 10.52 5.59
N ASP A 80 16.45 10.32 5.52
CA ASP A 80 17.07 9.25 4.76
C ASP A 80 16.67 7.85 5.28
N TRP A 81 16.65 7.69 6.61
CA TRP A 81 16.16 6.46 7.24
C TRP A 81 14.68 6.21 6.93
N TRP A 82 13.82 7.24 7.06
CA TRP A 82 12.39 7.14 6.77
C TRP A 82 12.12 6.76 5.32
N ASN A 83 12.79 7.42 4.39
CA ASN A 83 12.62 7.19 2.95
C ASN A 83 12.97 5.75 2.52
N ARG A 84 13.64 4.98 3.40
CA ARG A 84 13.97 3.55 3.18
C ARG A 84 13.18 2.59 4.08
N THR A 85 12.41 3.11 5.03
CA THR A 85 11.78 2.28 6.08
C THR A 85 10.25 2.36 6.04
N GLY A 86 9.70 3.53 5.70
CA GLY A 86 8.26 3.74 5.60
C GLY A 86 7.62 2.81 4.56
N ILE A 87 6.37 2.40 4.76
CA ILE A 87 5.66 1.46 3.90
C ILE A 87 4.44 2.14 3.27
N LEU A 88 4.46 2.29 1.95
CA LEU A 88 3.36 2.86 1.16
C LEU A 88 2.64 1.76 0.38
N CYS A 89 1.36 1.57 0.68
CA CYS A 89 0.50 0.58 0.04
C CYS A 89 -0.64 1.24 -0.74
N LEU A 90 -0.97 0.69 -1.90
CA LEU A 90 -2.11 1.10 -2.72
C LEU A 90 -3.11 -0.05 -2.82
N GLN A 91 -4.41 0.19 -2.58
CA GLN A 91 -5.44 -0.84 -2.73
C GLN A 91 -5.90 -0.97 -4.19
N MET A 92 -5.83 -2.21 -4.68
CA MET A 92 -6.34 -2.65 -5.98
C MET A 92 -7.75 -3.22 -5.79
N GLU A 93 -8.77 -2.42 -6.06
CA GLU A 93 -10.17 -2.71 -5.72
C GLU A 93 -11.12 -2.60 -6.92
N SER A 94 -10.57 -2.35 -8.12
CA SER A 94 -11.34 -2.28 -9.34
C SER A 94 -10.61 -2.90 -10.53
N VAL A 95 -11.36 -3.30 -11.54
CA VAL A 95 -10.83 -3.78 -12.84
C VAL A 95 -9.94 -2.72 -13.49
N ARG A 96 -10.31 -1.44 -13.34
CA ARG A 96 -9.51 -0.32 -13.84
C ARG A 96 -8.13 -0.27 -13.19
N ALA A 97 -8.06 -0.37 -11.85
CA ALA A 97 -6.81 -0.41 -11.10
C ALA A 97 -5.93 -1.59 -11.55
N VAL A 98 -6.54 -2.77 -11.72
CA VAL A 98 -5.83 -3.99 -12.15
C VAL A 98 -5.26 -3.83 -13.57
N THR A 99 -6.03 -3.33 -14.52
CA THR A 99 -5.59 -3.19 -15.91
C THR A 99 -4.49 -2.15 -16.10
N THR A 100 -4.39 -1.18 -15.20
CA THR A 100 -3.37 -0.13 -15.19
C THR A 100 -2.28 -0.33 -14.14
N VAL A 101 -2.22 -1.49 -13.50
CA VAL A 101 -1.35 -1.79 -12.38
C VAL A 101 0.12 -1.43 -12.59
N HIS A 102 0.64 -1.63 -13.80
CA HIS A 102 2.01 -1.29 -14.18
C HIS A 102 2.32 0.22 -14.10
N LYS A 103 1.28 1.06 -14.24
CA LYS A 103 1.40 2.52 -14.10
C LYS A 103 1.31 2.98 -12.65
N LEU A 104 0.62 2.20 -11.82
CA LEU A 104 0.45 2.50 -10.40
C LEU A 104 1.64 2.01 -9.57
N ALA A 105 2.36 1.00 -10.03
CA ALA A 105 3.55 0.45 -9.38
C ALA A 105 4.78 1.34 -9.58
N LYS A 106 4.67 2.60 -9.23
CA LYS A 106 5.78 3.58 -9.35
C LYS A 106 6.87 3.29 -8.32
N PRO A 107 8.13 3.67 -8.60
CA PRO A 107 9.21 3.62 -7.60
C PRO A 107 8.81 4.33 -6.31
N GLY A 108 8.98 3.68 -5.17
CA GLY A 108 8.54 4.17 -3.86
C GLY A 108 7.18 3.62 -3.42
N VAL A 109 6.43 2.91 -4.27
CA VAL A 109 5.29 2.10 -3.84
C VAL A 109 5.81 0.72 -3.40
N ASP A 110 5.57 0.35 -2.14
CA ASP A 110 6.05 -0.92 -1.60
C ASP A 110 5.09 -2.07 -1.90
N CYS A 111 3.79 -1.83 -1.74
CA CYS A 111 2.78 -2.87 -1.94
C CYS A 111 1.57 -2.39 -2.75
N LEU A 112 1.10 -3.30 -3.61
CA LEU A 112 -0.21 -3.24 -4.23
C LEU A 112 -1.10 -4.24 -3.49
N THR A 113 -2.01 -3.74 -2.65
CA THR A 113 -2.84 -4.55 -1.75
C THR A 113 -4.18 -4.85 -2.40
N TRP A 114 -4.52 -6.11 -2.52
CA TRP A 114 -5.83 -6.51 -3.03
C TRP A 114 -6.93 -6.31 -1.98
N GLY A 115 -7.99 -5.60 -2.38
CA GLY A 115 -9.27 -5.58 -1.70
C GLY A 115 -10.25 -6.56 -2.40
N PRO A 116 -10.21 -7.87 -2.08
CA PRO A 116 -10.86 -8.89 -2.90
C PRO A 116 -12.38 -8.74 -2.97
N ASN A 117 -13.02 -8.19 -1.94
CA ASN A 117 -14.47 -8.03 -1.92
C ASN A 117 -14.94 -6.93 -2.87
N ASP A 118 -14.29 -5.76 -2.81
CA ASP A 118 -14.64 -4.64 -3.67
C ASP A 118 -14.27 -4.93 -5.13
N LEU A 119 -13.13 -5.59 -5.37
CA LEU A 119 -12.74 -6.04 -6.70
C LEU A 119 -13.72 -7.08 -7.27
N LEU A 120 -14.22 -8.02 -6.45
CA LEU A 120 -15.23 -8.98 -6.89
C LEU A 120 -16.52 -8.27 -7.27
N TYR A 121 -16.94 -7.29 -6.46
CA TYR A 121 -18.14 -6.50 -6.73
C TYR A 121 -18.03 -5.69 -8.02
N ASP A 122 -16.84 -5.13 -8.29
CA ASP A 122 -16.57 -4.41 -9.55
C ASP A 122 -16.56 -5.37 -10.76
N LEU A 123 -16.01 -6.58 -10.63
CA LEU A 123 -16.08 -7.63 -11.65
C LEU A 123 -17.52 -8.04 -11.97
N GLU A 124 -18.37 -8.18 -10.95
CA GLU A 124 -19.80 -8.48 -11.11
C GLU A 124 -20.55 -7.37 -11.85
N ALA A 125 -20.12 -6.11 -11.66
CA ALA A 125 -20.68 -4.96 -12.37
C ALA A 125 -20.21 -4.86 -13.85
N HIS A 126 -19.14 -5.60 -14.23
CA HIS A 126 -18.56 -5.61 -15.56
C HIS A 126 -18.51 -7.02 -16.16
N PRO A 127 -19.67 -7.68 -16.37
CA PRO A 127 -19.73 -9.09 -16.78
C PRO A 127 -19.12 -9.37 -18.17
N GLU A 128 -18.99 -8.35 -19.03
CA GLU A 128 -18.35 -8.45 -20.34
C GLU A 128 -16.82 -8.42 -20.29
N HIS A 129 -16.23 -7.99 -19.16
CA HIS A 129 -14.77 -7.91 -19.00
C HIS A 129 -14.14 -9.32 -19.10
N PRO A 130 -12.93 -9.46 -19.68
CA PRO A 130 -12.27 -10.77 -19.81
C PRO A 130 -11.92 -11.42 -18.48
N PHE A 131 -11.61 -10.65 -17.42
CA PHE A 131 -11.41 -11.19 -16.07
C PHE A 131 -12.76 -11.57 -15.46
N LYS A 132 -12.85 -12.77 -14.91
CA LYS A 132 -14.08 -13.32 -14.29
C LYS A 132 -13.91 -13.54 -12.80
N THR A 133 -12.69 -13.61 -12.33
CA THR A 133 -12.36 -13.92 -10.93
C THR A 133 -11.27 -13.00 -10.42
N VAL A 134 -11.22 -12.85 -9.09
CA VAL A 134 -10.10 -12.16 -8.42
C VAL A 134 -8.76 -12.83 -8.78
N ASP A 135 -8.75 -14.15 -8.94
CA ASP A 135 -7.54 -14.88 -9.32
C ASP A 135 -7.02 -14.50 -10.71
N ASP A 136 -7.93 -14.25 -11.67
CA ASP A 136 -7.53 -13.78 -13.01
C ASP A 136 -6.83 -12.42 -12.91
N CYS A 137 -7.37 -11.55 -12.09
CA CYS A 137 -6.80 -10.23 -11.81
C CYS A 137 -5.41 -10.34 -11.15
N VAL A 138 -5.27 -11.21 -10.16
CA VAL A 138 -3.97 -11.43 -9.46
C VAL A 138 -2.93 -11.97 -10.45
N ARG A 139 -3.26 -12.97 -11.27
CA ARG A 139 -2.33 -13.52 -12.27
C ARG A 139 -1.93 -12.48 -13.30
N TYR A 140 -2.89 -11.68 -13.76
CA TYR A 140 -2.61 -10.60 -14.71
C TYR A 140 -1.63 -9.59 -14.11
N ALA A 141 -1.90 -9.11 -12.89
CA ALA A 141 -1.05 -8.12 -12.23
C ALA A 141 0.36 -8.66 -11.95
N LEU A 142 0.48 -9.89 -11.46
CA LEU A 142 1.80 -10.52 -11.25
C LEU A 142 2.65 -10.49 -12.53
N LYS A 143 2.03 -10.80 -13.67
CA LYS A 143 2.71 -10.74 -14.97
C LYS A 143 3.10 -9.32 -15.37
N GLN A 144 2.22 -8.33 -15.10
CA GLN A 144 2.52 -6.92 -15.42
C GLN A 144 3.60 -6.32 -14.53
N LEU A 145 3.83 -6.90 -13.36
CA LEU A 145 4.78 -6.45 -12.34
C LEU A 145 6.10 -7.21 -12.36
N GLU A 146 6.34 -8.06 -13.37
CA GLU A 146 7.65 -8.73 -13.53
C GLU A 146 8.76 -7.68 -13.64
N GLY A 147 9.69 -7.72 -12.68
CA GLY A 147 10.79 -6.76 -12.59
C GLY A 147 10.47 -5.44 -11.86
N ALA A 148 9.24 -5.23 -11.39
CA ALA A 148 8.90 -4.10 -10.53
C ALA A 148 9.33 -4.35 -9.07
N ASP A 149 9.65 -3.27 -8.35
CA ASP A 149 9.99 -3.34 -6.92
C ASP A 149 8.75 -3.58 -6.05
N ALA A 150 7.60 -3.04 -6.45
CA ALA A 150 6.35 -3.19 -5.71
C ALA A 150 5.92 -4.66 -5.59
N LYS A 151 5.48 -5.05 -4.39
CA LYS A 151 5.03 -6.42 -4.09
C LYS A 151 3.50 -6.49 -4.09
N ILE A 152 2.94 -7.64 -4.46
CA ILE A 152 1.52 -7.88 -4.26
C ILE A 152 1.30 -8.30 -2.81
N SER A 153 0.42 -7.55 -2.14
CA SER A 153 -0.11 -7.86 -0.82
C SER A 153 -1.57 -8.28 -0.95
N PHE A 154 -1.93 -9.42 -0.40
CA PHE A 154 -3.28 -9.98 -0.48
C PHE A 154 -3.93 -10.08 0.90
N ARG A 155 -5.15 -9.55 1.04
CA ARG A 155 -5.97 -9.75 2.22
C ARG A 155 -6.56 -11.14 2.19
N ASN A 156 -5.99 -12.02 3.01
CA ASN A 156 -6.43 -13.41 3.10
C ASN A 156 -7.43 -13.56 4.25
N TYR A 157 -8.71 -13.71 3.91
CA TYR A 157 -9.78 -13.92 4.88
C TYR A 157 -9.98 -15.40 5.23
N SER A 158 -9.41 -16.32 4.45
CA SER A 158 -9.51 -17.75 4.66
C SER A 158 -8.12 -18.38 4.75
N PRO A 159 -7.74 -18.94 5.91
CA PRO A 159 -6.45 -19.61 6.08
C PRO A 159 -6.20 -20.72 5.04
N ASP A 160 -7.25 -21.39 4.58
CA ASP A 160 -7.18 -22.50 3.63
C ASP A 160 -6.70 -22.05 2.23
N GLN A 161 -6.86 -20.76 1.92
CA GLN A 161 -6.43 -20.21 0.63
C GLN A 161 -5.00 -19.62 0.66
N ARG A 162 -4.35 -19.63 1.81
CA ARG A 162 -3.03 -19.06 1.99
C ARG A 162 -2.02 -19.59 0.98
N ASN A 163 -1.90 -20.90 0.91
CA ASN A 163 -0.94 -21.55 0.02
C ASN A 163 -1.24 -21.27 -1.45
N LYS A 164 -2.51 -21.21 -1.83
CA LYS A 164 -2.94 -20.83 -3.18
C LYS A 164 -2.31 -19.53 -3.65
N TYR A 165 -2.39 -18.47 -2.83
CA TYR A 165 -1.85 -17.17 -3.21
C TYR A 165 -0.31 -17.13 -3.16
N ILE A 166 0.30 -17.85 -2.22
CA ILE A 166 1.76 -18.03 -2.19
C ILE A 166 2.24 -18.73 -3.47
N ASP A 167 1.56 -19.81 -3.87
CA ASP A 167 1.89 -20.57 -5.08
C ASP A 167 1.66 -19.75 -6.37
N MET A 168 0.76 -18.78 -6.33
CA MET A 168 0.56 -17.80 -7.42
C MET A 168 1.68 -16.77 -7.50
N GLY A 169 2.51 -16.59 -6.45
CA GLY A 169 3.59 -15.60 -6.40
C GLY A 169 3.31 -14.37 -5.53
N VAL A 170 2.21 -14.37 -4.76
CA VAL A 170 1.95 -13.32 -3.77
C VAL A 170 2.96 -13.41 -2.63
N THR A 171 3.64 -12.32 -2.32
CA THR A 171 4.74 -12.32 -1.34
C THR A 171 4.37 -11.74 0.02
N VAL A 172 3.27 -11.00 0.11
CA VAL A 172 2.78 -10.39 1.36
C VAL A 172 1.34 -10.82 1.60
N LEU A 173 1.05 -11.40 2.76
CA LEU A 173 -0.30 -11.78 3.16
C LEU A 173 -0.72 -10.97 4.39
N MET A 174 -1.90 -10.34 4.32
CA MET A 174 -2.55 -9.69 5.44
C MET A 174 -3.59 -10.66 6.01
N GLU A 175 -3.37 -11.13 7.21
CA GLU A 175 -4.21 -12.13 7.87
C GLU A 175 -4.72 -11.60 9.21
N SER A 176 -5.89 -12.07 9.63
CA SER A 176 -6.37 -11.81 10.98
C SER A 176 -5.47 -12.49 12.02
N PRO A 177 -5.25 -11.88 13.20
CA PRO A 177 -4.54 -12.56 14.27
C PRO A 177 -5.20 -13.88 14.58
N ARG A 178 -4.41 -14.92 14.78
CA ARG A 178 -4.91 -16.21 15.28
C ARG A 178 -5.05 -16.10 16.80
N PRO A 179 -6.13 -16.63 17.37
CA PRO A 179 -6.28 -16.70 18.83
C PRO A 179 -5.19 -17.57 19.49
#